data_0de09c887b5d1369e19da19355bc42e7
#
_entry.id   0de09c887b5d1369e19da19355bc42e7
#
_cell.length_a   1.000
_cell.length_b   1.000
_cell.length_c   1.000
_cell.angle_alpha   90.00
_cell.angle_beta   90.00
_cell.angle_gamma   90.00
#
_symmetry.space_group_name_H-M   'P 1'
#
loop_
_entity.id
_entity.type
_entity.pdbx_description
1 polymer ?
#
loop_
_entity_poly.entity_id
_entity_poly.type
_entity_poly.pdbx_seq_one_letter_code
_entity_poly.pdbx_strand_id
1 'polypeptide(L)'
;MKLLTLNTHSLIEPDYEAKREAFVDFIAEEQPEVFALQEVNQTASAPLLGDAPAGYCPCPGNTLLLKADNHAAAVARMLEERGVQYHWSWLPAKVGYDKYDEGMAVFSRAPITAAENLLLSKTSDYSNWKTRRALGVCAGDVWYYTVHLGWWKDEEEPFAAQWEKLSRAAGAKQTAFLLG
;
A
#
# COMPACT_ATOMS: atom_id res chain seq x y z
N MET A 1 0.38 16.37 -13.41
CA MET A 1 0.50 15.14 -12.60
C MET A 1 -0.67 15.08 -11.65
N LYS A 2 -1.44 13.98 -11.66
CA LYS A 2 -2.57 13.74 -10.76
C LYS A 2 -2.16 12.63 -9.80
N LEU A 3 -2.19 12.90 -8.51
CA LEU A 3 -1.90 11.95 -7.44
C LEU A 3 -3.14 11.76 -6.57
N LEU A 4 -3.34 10.54 -6.05
CA LEU A 4 -4.41 10.24 -5.11
C LEU A 4 -3.85 9.47 -3.92
N THR A 5 -4.38 9.72 -2.73
CA THR A 5 -4.18 8.88 -1.55
C THR A 5 -5.53 8.59 -0.91
N LEU A 6 -5.70 7.35 -0.43
CA LEU A 6 -6.93 6.91 0.22
C LEU A 6 -6.63 5.83 1.26
N ASN A 7 -7.08 6.05 2.49
CA ASN A 7 -7.24 4.96 3.44
C ASN A 7 -8.50 4.18 3.03
N THR A 8 -8.32 2.93 2.63
CA THR A 8 -9.40 2.12 2.06
C THR A 8 -10.24 1.38 3.09
N HIS A 9 -9.71 1.18 4.31
CA HIS A 9 -10.31 0.29 5.31
C HIS A 9 -10.67 -1.11 4.76
N SER A 10 -10.68 -1.23 3.47
CA SER A 10 -10.82 -2.42 2.58
C SER A 10 -11.81 -3.49 3.07
N LEU A 11 -11.39 -4.72 3.33
CA LEU A 11 -12.25 -5.86 3.71
C LEU A 11 -13.07 -5.66 4.99
N ILE A 12 -12.83 -4.58 5.73
CA ILE A 12 -13.55 -4.24 6.98
C ILE A 12 -14.74 -3.33 6.69
N GLU A 13 -14.74 -2.66 5.52
CA GLU A 13 -15.81 -1.75 5.14
C GLU A 13 -17.15 -2.48 4.99
N PRO A 14 -18.24 -1.96 5.57
CA PRO A 14 -19.57 -2.40 5.20
C PRO A 14 -19.80 -2.12 3.70
N ASP A 15 -20.49 -3.03 3.02
CA ASP A 15 -20.74 -2.98 1.57
C ASP A 15 -19.43 -2.90 0.74
N TYR A 16 -18.43 -3.64 1.19
CA TYR A 16 -17.07 -3.61 0.60
C TYR A 16 -17.06 -3.76 -0.91
N GLU A 17 -17.80 -4.74 -1.46
CA GLU A 17 -17.82 -4.97 -2.90
C GLU A 17 -18.33 -3.76 -3.68
N ALA A 18 -19.42 -3.14 -3.22
CA ALA A 18 -20.00 -1.97 -3.88
C ALA A 18 -19.07 -0.75 -3.79
N LYS A 19 -18.41 -0.56 -2.64
CA LYS A 19 -17.43 0.53 -2.45
C LYS A 19 -16.17 0.33 -3.29
N ARG A 20 -15.69 -0.90 -3.36
CA ARG A 20 -14.55 -1.25 -4.23
C ARG A 20 -14.89 -1.02 -5.70
N GLU A 21 -16.08 -1.43 -6.14
CA GLU A 21 -16.55 -1.18 -7.51
C GLU A 21 -16.56 0.32 -7.83
N ALA A 22 -17.20 1.13 -6.99
CA ALA A 22 -17.25 2.58 -7.15
C ALA A 22 -15.85 3.22 -7.14
N PHE A 23 -14.94 2.73 -6.30
CA PHE A 23 -13.55 3.19 -6.27
C PHE A 23 -12.83 2.86 -7.57
N VAL A 24 -12.98 1.64 -8.08
CA VAL A 24 -12.34 1.22 -9.33
C VAL A 24 -12.90 2.01 -10.52
N ASP A 25 -14.21 2.26 -10.56
CA ASP A 25 -14.83 3.10 -11.60
C ASP A 25 -14.27 4.53 -11.57
N PHE A 26 -14.14 5.11 -10.37
CA PHE A 26 -13.52 6.41 -10.19
C PHE A 26 -12.07 6.44 -10.69
N ILE A 27 -11.25 5.43 -10.34
CA ILE A 27 -9.87 5.35 -10.83
C ILE A 27 -9.81 5.17 -12.34
N ALA A 28 -10.71 4.38 -12.92
CA ALA A 28 -10.77 4.15 -14.36
C ALA A 28 -11.15 5.43 -15.14
N GLU A 29 -12.00 6.29 -14.56
CA GLU A 29 -12.38 7.58 -15.12
C GLU A 29 -11.27 8.62 -14.95
N GLU A 30 -10.79 8.80 -13.71
CA GLU A 30 -9.86 9.88 -13.36
C GLU A 30 -8.41 9.61 -13.77
N GLN A 31 -8.03 8.34 -13.88
CA GLN A 31 -6.71 7.85 -14.30
C GLN A 31 -5.54 8.63 -13.67
N PRO A 32 -5.43 8.69 -12.32
CA PRO A 32 -4.29 9.34 -11.69
C PRO A 32 -2.98 8.67 -12.12
N GLU A 33 -1.90 9.46 -12.25
CA GLU A 33 -0.57 8.92 -12.58
C GLU A 33 -0.08 7.96 -11.52
N VAL A 34 -0.35 8.29 -10.24
CA VAL A 34 -0.05 7.42 -9.10
C VAL A 34 -1.18 7.52 -8.08
N PHE A 35 -1.55 6.40 -7.49
CA PHE A 35 -2.38 6.39 -6.30
C PHE A 35 -1.82 5.45 -5.23
N ALA A 36 -1.96 5.89 -3.98
CA ALA A 36 -1.45 5.24 -2.79
C ALA A 36 -2.59 4.88 -1.85
N LEU A 37 -2.60 3.64 -1.39
CA LEU A 37 -3.65 3.10 -0.54
C LEU A 37 -3.09 2.66 0.81
N GLN A 38 -3.83 2.93 1.88
CA GLN A 38 -3.57 2.46 3.23
C GLN A 38 -4.68 1.48 3.65
N GLU A 39 -4.42 0.67 4.66
CA GLU A 39 -5.30 -0.40 5.15
C GLU A 39 -5.74 -1.38 4.06
N VAL A 40 -4.78 -1.74 3.22
CA VAL A 40 -4.95 -2.70 2.13
C VAL A 40 -4.82 -4.11 2.67
N ASN A 41 -5.94 -4.69 3.06
CA ASN A 41 -6.01 -5.95 3.77
C ASN A 41 -6.09 -7.16 2.84
N GLN A 42 -5.64 -8.30 3.38
CA GLN A 42 -6.00 -9.65 2.93
C GLN A 42 -6.28 -10.50 4.17
N THR A 43 -7.18 -11.47 4.08
CA THR A 43 -7.43 -12.39 5.19
C THR A 43 -6.25 -13.35 5.37
N ALA A 44 -5.63 -13.38 6.56
CA ALA A 44 -4.43 -14.17 6.81
C ALA A 44 -4.61 -15.68 6.53
N SER A 45 -5.83 -16.21 6.75
CA SER A 45 -6.19 -17.61 6.49
C SER A 45 -6.76 -17.87 5.08
N ALA A 46 -6.92 -16.87 4.24
CA ALA A 46 -7.40 -17.06 2.88
C ALA A 46 -6.40 -17.89 2.04
N PRO A 47 -6.87 -18.63 1.03
CA PRO A 47 -5.98 -19.35 0.13
C PRO A 47 -5.02 -18.40 -0.58
N LEU A 48 -3.88 -18.94 -1.01
CA LEU A 48 -2.94 -18.17 -1.80
C LEU A 48 -3.59 -17.75 -3.12
N LEU A 49 -3.30 -16.53 -3.55
CA LEU A 49 -3.56 -16.13 -4.91
C LEU A 49 -2.65 -16.96 -5.83
N GLY A 50 -3.19 -17.49 -6.91
CA GLY A 50 -2.37 -18.15 -7.94
C GLY A 50 -1.45 -17.13 -8.61
N ASP A 51 -1.79 -16.75 -9.84
CA ASP A 51 -1.03 -15.71 -10.54
C ASP A 51 -1.48 -14.31 -10.10
N ALA A 52 -0.52 -13.46 -9.81
CA ALA A 52 -0.78 -12.06 -9.53
C ALA A 52 -1.27 -11.35 -10.81
N PRO A 53 -2.21 -10.38 -10.71
CA PRO A 53 -2.58 -9.52 -11.83
C PRO A 53 -1.37 -8.83 -12.46
N ALA A 54 -1.50 -8.49 -13.74
CA ALA A 54 -0.42 -7.83 -14.48
C ALA A 54 0.11 -6.57 -13.76
N GLY A 55 1.39 -6.28 -13.97
CA GLY A 55 2.03 -5.11 -13.38
C GLY A 55 2.45 -5.24 -11.91
N TYR A 56 2.27 -6.41 -11.28
CA TYR A 56 2.73 -6.62 -9.90
C TYR A 56 4.26 -6.56 -9.81
N CYS A 57 4.75 -5.71 -8.92
CA CYS A 57 6.16 -5.59 -8.56
C CYS A 57 6.34 -5.96 -7.08
N PRO A 58 6.92 -7.12 -6.75
CA PRO A 58 7.15 -7.52 -5.37
C PRO A 58 8.04 -6.52 -4.62
N CYS A 59 7.64 -6.14 -3.41
CA CYS A 59 8.48 -5.30 -2.55
C CYS A 59 9.60 -6.14 -1.91
N PRO A 60 10.87 -5.73 -1.99
CA PRO A 60 11.97 -6.44 -1.33
C PRO A 60 11.75 -6.57 0.17
N GLY A 61 12.07 -7.74 0.72
CA GLY A 61 11.88 -8.05 2.14
C GLY A 61 10.44 -8.33 2.55
N ASN A 62 9.49 -8.30 1.61
CA ASN A 62 8.16 -8.87 1.85
C ASN A 62 8.22 -10.39 1.72
N THR A 63 7.91 -11.10 2.79
CA THR A 63 7.88 -12.57 2.85
C THR A 63 6.47 -13.15 2.77
N LEU A 64 5.45 -12.31 2.87
CA LEU A 64 4.06 -12.75 2.78
C LEU A 64 3.60 -12.78 1.31
N LEU A 65 3.01 -13.90 0.94
CA LEU A 65 2.43 -14.09 -0.38
C LEU A 65 1.04 -13.46 -0.47
N LEU A 66 0.67 -13.04 -1.67
CA LEU A 66 -0.68 -12.55 -1.95
C LEU A 66 -1.72 -13.65 -1.71
N LYS A 67 -2.81 -13.27 -1.08
CA LYS A 67 -3.99 -14.12 -0.87
C LYS A 67 -5.08 -13.81 -1.90
N ALA A 68 -5.98 -14.75 -2.08
CA ALA A 68 -7.05 -14.66 -3.08
C ALA A 68 -7.96 -13.42 -2.91
N ASP A 69 -8.10 -12.94 -1.68
CA ASP A 69 -8.90 -11.77 -1.31
C ASP A 69 -8.07 -10.50 -1.08
N ASN A 70 -6.80 -10.47 -1.50
CA ASN A 70 -5.97 -9.27 -1.38
C ASN A 70 -6.62 -8.08 -2.09
N HIS A 71 -6.88 -7.00 -1.34
CA HIS A 71 -7.59 -5.83 -1.87
C HIS A 71 -6.86 -5.17 -3.05
N ALA A 72 -5.53 -5.03 -2.99
CA ALA A 72 -4.77 -4.44 -4.10
C ALA A 72 -4.82 -5.33 -5.35
N ALA A 73 -4.70 -6.64 -5.20
CA ALA A 73 -4.82 -7.58 -6.32
C ALA A 73 -6.23 -7.54 -6.94
N ALA A 74 -7.27 -7.43 -6.12
CA ALA A 74 -8.64 -7.28 -6.61
C ALA A 74 -8.82 -5.97 -7.40
N VAL A 75 -8.33 -4.85 -6.88
CA VAL A 75 -8.35 -3.54 -7.58
C VAL A 75 -7.59 -3.61 -8.90
N ALA A 76 -6.38 -4.19 -8.92
CA ALA A 76 -5.57 -4.32 -10.13
C ALA A 76 -6.31 -5.11 -11.22
N ARG A 77 -6.91 -6.26 -10.86
CA ARG A 77 -7.70 -7.09 -11.79
C ARG A 77 -8.90 -6.35 -12.36
N MET A 78 -9.66 -5.69 -11.48
CA MET A 78 -10.86 -4.96 -11.91
C MET A 78 -10.54 -3.76 -12.81
N LEU A 79 -9.38 -3.10 -12.61
CA LEU A 79 -8.89 -2.05 -13.51
C LEU A 79 -8.49 -2.64 -14.88
N GLU A 80 -7.80 -3.79 -14.89
CA GLU A 80 -7.45 -4.49 -16.13
C GLU A 80 -8.73 -4.87 -16.93
N GLU A 81 -9.77 -5.36 -16.27
CA GLU A 81 -11.08 -5.67 -16.87
C GLU A 81 -11.74 -4.42 -17.50
N ARG A 82 -11.43 -3.21 -17.01
CA ARG A 82 -11.86 -1.92 -17.57
C ARG A 82 -10.92 -1.37 -18.62
N GLY A 83 -9.89 -2.14 -19.00
CA GLY A 83 -8.90 -1.72 -19.99
C GLY A 83 -7.89 -0.69 -19.47
N VAL A 84 -7.78 -0.50 -18.15
CA VAL A 84 -6.85 0.41 -17.51
C VAL A 84 -5.77 -0.38 -16.78
N GLN A 85 -4.51 -0.18 -17.18
CA GLN A 85 -3.39 -0.91 -16.58
C GLN A 85 -2.56 -0.02 -15.67
N TYR A 86 -2.19 -0.57 -14.51
CA TYR A 86 -1.24 -0.01 -13.57
C TYR A 86 -0.16 -1.03 -13.22
N HIS A 87 1.05 -0.54 -12.99
CA HIS A 87 2.07 -1.26 -12.24
C HIS A 87 1.80 -1.03 -10.75
N TRP A 88 1.94 -2.05 -9.93
CA TRP A 88 1.57 -1.94 -8.52
C TRP A 88 2.45 -2.77 -7.61
N SER A 89 2.54 -2.36 -6.37
CA SER A 89 3.23 -3.08 -5.30
C SER A 89 2.38 -3.07 -4.04
N TRP A 90 2.52 -4.12 -3.23
CA TRP A 90 1.85 -4.25 -1.94
C TRP A 90 2.85 -4.67 -0.86
N LEU A 91 2.72 -4.08 0.33
CA LEU A 91 3.55 -4.36 1.48
C LEU A 91 2.67 -4.52 2.72
N PRO A 92 2.65 -5.70 3.38
CA PRO A 92 2.02 -5.88 4.70
C PRO A 92 2.85 -5.17 5.77
N ALA A 93 2.19 -4.52 6.71
CA ALA A 93 2.83 -3.82 7.83
C ALA A 93 2.66 -4.55 9.15
N LYS A 94 1.49 -5.12 9.40
CA LYS A 94 1.13 -5.72 10.68
C LYS A 94 -0.08 -6.64 10.56
N VAL A 95 -0.41 -7.36 11.64
CA VAL A 95 -1.72 -7.99 11.80
C VAL A 95 -2.74 -6.90 12.13
N GLY A 96 -3.81 -6.84 11.34
CA GLY A 96 -4.95 -5.97 11.57
C GLY A 96 -6.16 -6.77 12.06
N TYR A 97 -6.84 -6.28 13.11
CA TYR A 97 -8.07 -6.87 13.66
C TYR A 97 -7.95 -8.37 13.96
N ASP A 98 -6.78 -8.84 14.38
CA ASP A 98 -6.44 -10.26 14.67
C ASP A 98 -6.78 -11.25 13.53
N LYS A 99 -7.03 -10.75 12.32
CA LYS A 99 -7.55 -11.53 11.21
C LYS A 99 -6.85 -11.26 9.89
N TYR A 100 -6.37 -10.04 9.67
CA TYR A 100 -5.87 -9.60 8.38
C TYR A 100 -4.36 -9.38 8.38
N ASP A 101 -3.72 -9.66 7.25
CA ASP A 101 -2.46 -9.02 6.91
C ASP A 101 -2.79 -7.61 6.42
N GLU A 102 -2.68 -6.63 7.31
CA GLU A 102 -2.94 -5.23 7.00
C GLU A 102 -1.70 -4.60 6.38
N GLY A 103 -1.87 -3.99 5.22
CA GLY A 103 -0.78 -3.42 4.46
C GLY A 103 -1.13 -2.13 3.76
N MET A 104 -0.32 -1.81 2.79
CA MET A 104 -0.47 -0.65 1.93
C MET A 104 -0.07 -0.98 0.49
N ALA A 105 -0.57 -0.21 -0.47
CA ALA A 105 -0.24 -0.41 -1.88
C ALA A 105 0.02 0.91 -2.58
N VAL A 106 0.87 0.86 -3.60
CA VAL A 106 1.06 1.96 -4.55
C VAL A 106 0.82 1.42 -5.96
N PHE A 107 0.07 2.20 -6.73
CA PHE A 107 -0.20 1.96 -8.14
C PHE A 107 0.36 3.09 -8.98
N SER A 108 1.01 2.77 -10.09
CA SER A 108 1.60 3.75 -11.01
C SER A 108 1.31 3.39 -12.46
N ARG A 109 0.99 4.38 -13.27
CA ARG A 109 0.88 4.19 -14.74
C ARG A 109 2.23 3.94 -15.40
N ALA A 110 3.29 4.54 -14.85
CA ALA A 110 4.65 4.25 -15.29
C ALA A 110 5.17 2.95 -14.63
N PRO A 111 6.05 2.19 -15.31
CA PRO A 111 6.66 1.00 -14.72
C PRO A 111 7.35 1.30 -13.39
N ILE A 112 7.13 0.44 -12.41
CA ILE A 112 7.86 0.46 -11.14
C ILE A 112 9.23 -0.18 -11.38
N THR A 113 10.30 0.59 -11.24
CA THR A 113 11.67 0.16 -11.45
C THR A 113 12.38 -0.27 -10.17
N ALA A 114 11.89 0.19 -9.01
CA ALA A 114 12.39 -0.20 -7.70
C ALA A 114 11.29 -0.07 -6.65
N ALA A 115 11.39 -0.88 -5.60
CA ALA A 115 10.54 -0.76 -4.41
C ALA A 115 11.39 -0.90 -3.15
N GLU A 116 10.93 -0.29 -2.05
CA GLU A 116 11.59 -0.41 -0.76
C GLU A 116 10.58 -0.50 0.40
N ASN A 117 10.99 -1.27 1.41
CA ASN A 117 10.24 -1.53 2.63
C ASN A 117 10.96 -0.83 3.80
N LEU A 118 10.38 0.22 4.33
CA LEU A 118 10.95 0.97 5.44
C LEU A 118 10.23 0.65 6.75
N LEU A 119 10.95 0.15 7.75
CA LEU A 119 10.43 0.03 9.10
C LEU A 119 10.51 1.41 9.78
N LEU A 120 9.35 2.00 10.05
CA LEU A 120 9.25 3.33 10.67
C LEU A 120 9.11 3.26 12.18
N SER A 121 8.39 2.26 12.71
CA SER A 121 8.27 2.02 14.15
C SER A 121 9.58 1.58 14.78
N LYS A 122 9.66 1.61 16.11
CA LYS A 122 10.75 0.98 16.89
C LYS A 122 10.58 -0.53 16.87
N THR A 123 9.34 -1.00 17.09
CA THR A 123 9.03 -2.42 17.01
C THR A 123 8.99 -2.89 15.56
N SER A 124 9.46 -4.11 15.31
CA SER A 124 9.31 -4.83 14.06
C SER A 124 8.36 -6.03 14.19
N ASP A 125 7.76 -6.21 15.37
CA ASP A 125 6.85 -7.31 15.65
C ASP A 125 5.59 -7.17 14.78
N TYR A 126 5.40 -8.12 13.88
CA TYR A 126 4.28 -8.11 12.94
C TYR A 126 2.92 -8.26 13.64
N SER A 127 2.87 -8.91 14.80
CA SER A 127 1.66 -9.04 15.61
C SER A 127 1.29 -7.78 16.39
N ASN A 128 2.23 -6.83 16.53
CA ASN A 128 1.98 -5.60 17.24
C ASN A 128 1.27 -4.58 16.36
N TRP A 129 0.06 -4.17 16.74
CA TRP A 129 -0.76 -3.21 16.02
C TRP A 129 -0.12 -1.82 15.85
N LYS A 130 0.93 -1.50 16.66
CA LYS A 130 1.72 -0.26 16.56
C LYS A 130 2.83 -0.33 15.51
N THR A 131 3.10 -1.49 14.92
CA THR A 131 4.11 -1.61 13.87
C THR A 131 3.71 -0.77 12.67
N ARG A 132 4.65 0.07 12.22
CA ARG A 132 4.47 0.98 11.07
C ARG A 132 5.59 0.78 10.06
N ARG A 133 5.19 0.74 8.81
CA ARG A 133 6.09 0.67 7.66
C ARG A 133 5.71 1.73 6.63
N ALA A 134 6.60 2.01 5.71
CA ALA A 134 6.30 2.69 4.46
C ALA A 134 6.66 1.78 3.29
N LEU A 135 5.82 1.75 2.30
CA LEU A 135 6.12 1.22 0.98
C LEU A 135 6.56 2.37 0.09
N GLY A 136 7.80 2.37 -0.34
CA GLY A 136 8.31 3.27 -1.38
C GLY A 136 8.38 2.56 -2.72
N VAL A 137 7.97 3.22 -3.80
CA VAL A 137 8.18 2.74 -5.16
C VAL A 137 8.81 3.84 -6.02
N CYS A 138 9.70 3.47 -6.92
CA CYS A 138 10.27 4.36 -7.92
C CYS A 138 9.58 4.12 -9.26
N ALA A 139 8.99 5.15 -9.83
CA ALA A 139 8.38 5.12 -11.16
C ALA A 139 8.69 6.44 -11.90
N GLY A 140 9.27 6.33 -13.09
CA GLY A 140 9.72 7.48 -13.86
C GLY A 140 10.71 8.40 -13.11
N ASP A 141 11.67 7.81 -12.42
CA ASP A 141 12.72 8.49 -11.62
C ASP A 141 12.20 9.26 -10.39
N VAL A 142 10.93 9.11 -10.06
CA VAL A 142 10.30 9.73 -8.89
C VAL A 142 9.92 8.67 -7.88
N TRP A 143 10.18 8.93 -6.60
CA TRP A 143 9.77 8.05 -5.51
C TRP A 143 8.41 8.46 -4.94
N TYR A 144 7.56 7.47 -4.71
CA TYR A 144 6.24 7.63 -4.11
C TYR A 144 6.16 6.71 -2.89
N TYR A 145 5.97 7.31 -1.72
CA TYR A 145 5.83 6.58 -0.47
C TYR A 145 4.39 6.60 -0.02
N THR A 146 3.81 5.42 0.22
CA THR A 146 2.57 5.33 0.97
C THR A 146 2.86 5.02 2.41
N VAL A 147 2.16 5.70 3.32
CA VAL A 147 2.37 5.61 4.76
C VAL A 147 1.04 5.62 5.52
N HIS A 148 1.03 4.92 6.64
CA HIS A 148 -0.03 5.01 7.65
C HIS A 148 0.66 5.12 9.01
N LEU A 149 1.00 6.36 9.39
CA LEU A 149 1.80 6.64 10.59
C LEU A 149 0.99 6.47 11.87
N GLY A 150 1.69 6.33 12.98
CA GLY A 150 1.10 6.20 14.31
C GLY A 150 0.52 7.52 14.83
N TRP A 151 -0.08 7.46 16.01
CA TRP A 151 -0.71 8.60 16.64
C TRP A 151 0.32 9.62 17.15
N TRP A 152 -0.06 10.88 17.11
CA TRP A 152 0.80 12.00 17.47
C TRP A 152 1.40 11.92 18.88
N LYS A 153 0.62 11.46 19.86
CA LYS A 153 0.99 11.41 21.28
C LYS A 153 1.28 10.00 21.80
N ASP A 154 1.63 9.05 20.93
CA ASP A 154 2.02 7.71 21.40
C ASP A 154 3.43 7.77 21.99
N GLU A 155 3.58 7.40 23.27
CA GLU A 155 4.87 7.42 23.99
C GLU A 155 5.80 6.29 23.56
N GLU A 156 5.26 5.12 23.21
CA GLU A 156 6.03 3.94 22.78
C GLU A 156 6.53 4.09 21.35
N GLU A 157 5.63 4.51 20.44
CA GLU A 157 5.86 4.64 19.02
C GLU A 157 5.52 6.06 18.51
N PRO A 158 6.25 7.08 18.97
CA PRO A 158 5.88 8.47 18.68
C PRO A 158 5.96 8.80 17.19
N PHE A 159 4.96 9.49 16.69
CA PHE A 159 4.87 9.97 15.31
C PHE A 159 6.16 10.69 14.86
N ALA A 160 6.74 11.54 15.70
CA ALA A 160 7.93 12.31 15.36
C ALA A 160 9.13 11.41 14.98
N ALA A 161 9.32 10.29 15.69
CA ALA A 161 10.39 9.35 15.37
C ALA A 161 10.14 8.60 14.04
N GLN A 162 8.88 8.26 13.75
CA GLN A 162 8.48 7.64 12.48
C GLN A 162 8.67 8.62 11.31
N TRP A 163 8.23 9.86 11.52
CA TRP A 163 8.40 10.95 10.54
C TRP A 163 9.87 11.24 10.24
N GLU A 164 10.74 11.25 11.25
CA GLU A 164 12.18 11.47 11.07
C GLU A 164 12.79 10.38 10.17
N LYS A 165 12.47 9.11 10.40
CA LYS A 165 12.95 8.00 9.56
C LYS A 165 12.47 8.14 8.12
N LEU A 166 11.17 8.42 7.93
CA LEU A 166 10.57 8.60 6.62
C LEU A 166 11.19 9.79 5.88
N SER A 167 11.29 10.95 6.55
CA SER A 167 11.85 12.19 5.96
C SER A 167 13.30 12.01 5.55
N ARG A 168 14.09 11.27 6.32
CA ARG A 168 15.48 10.94 5.98
C ARG A 168 15.55 10.08 4.73
N ALA A 169 14.73 9.04 4.63
CA ALA A 169 14.70 8.14 3.48
C ALA A 169 14.24 8.89 2.21
N ALA A 170 13.17 9.66 2.31
CA ALA A 170 12.65 10.47 1.20
C ALA A 170 13.62 11.58 0.79
N GLY A 171 14.26 12.24 1.76
CA GLY A 171 15.25 13.31 1.51
C GLY A 171 16.55 12.83 0.84
N ALA A 172 16.83 11.54 0.87
CA ALA A 172 17.93 10.94 0.12
C ALA A 172 17.61 10.71 -1.37
N LYS A 173 16.37 10.92 -1.79
CA LYS A 173 15.93 10.78 -3.18
C LYS A 173 15.96 12.15 -3.88
N GLN A 174 16.17 12.15 -5.20
CA GLN A 174 16.14 13.38 -5.99
C GLN A 174 14.75 14.04 -5.95
N THR A 175 13.71 13.25 -6.07
CA THR A 175 12.31 13.68 -5.96
C THR A 175 11.51 12.60 -5.27
N ALA A 176 10.74 12.97 -4.23
CA ALA A 176 9.87 12.04 -3.53
C ALA A 176 8.53 12.70 -3.15
N PHE A 177 7.45 11.94 -3.24
CA PHE A 177 6.13 12.28 -2.72
C PHE A 177 5.78 11.37 -1.55
N LEU A 178 5.20 11.94 -0.51
CA LEU A 178 4.69 11.24 0.66
C LEU A 178 3.16 11.30 0.64
N LEU A 179 2.51 10.14 0.66
CA LEU A 179 1.08 9.94 0.46
C LEU A 179 0.52 9.13 1.66
N GLY A 180 -0.39 9.73 2.45
CA GLY A 180 -0.95 9.08 3.63
C GLY A 180 -2.25 9.70 4.09
#